data_2bb85a5557facbc66f901c0eb520cf39
#
_entry.id   2bb85a5557facbc66f901c0eb520cf39
#
_cell.length_a   1.000
_cell.length_b   1.000
_cell.length_c   1.000
_cell.angle_alpha   90.00
_cell.angle_beta   90.00
_cell.angle_gamma   90.00
#
_symmetry.space_group_name_H-M   'P 1'
#
loop_
_entity.id
_entity.type
_entity.pdbx_description
1 polymer ?
#
loop_
_entity_poly.entity_id
_entity_poly.type
_entity_poly.pdbx_seq_one_letter_code
_entity_poly.pdbx_strand_id
1 'polypeptide(L)'
;MLEKLIFGPPGCGKTYTLINVVRDALKKGTPPDKIGFVSFSRKSVEEARSRVAAELNLTEEDTPWFRTLHSTGFQWLGFKKEQVMSKYDYRNIGNEVGLVFDNNTARNSQDGLISVSAREGNKYLEIIHRSIMRCVSLEEQFNDTEDYTLHWSLLKKLDAVYNNFKKENDKVDFTDMIKGFVKGGSAPSLDLLIVDEAQDLTPLQWRQVNIMKENTKEIWYAGDDDQCIHRWNGVSVTDFIRACDNIEILNQSYRIPTSVFSVANRIVKRISYRQSKDWHPMMKPGSVNYHLNMFDVNIDQGSWTIMARTNKIVQSIANSLREDGYLFNLYGSPSLNQNMINNMKTWELLQKGSKLPLQMIKDLYAALPKMGSNAKIKRGITKQLDFLEHDLILGYDDLVSNYGMIAPKDTSSRDMLSVSKD
;
A
#
# COMPACT_ATOMS: atom_id res chain seq x y z
N MET A 1 18.48 30.15 4.10
CA MET A 1 18.10 28.71 4.09
C MET A 1 18.84 28.03 2.97
N LEU A 2 19.46 26.88 3.22
CA LEU A 2 20.09 26.07 2.17
C LEU A 2 19.01 25.13 1.59
N GLU A 3 18.89 25.13 0.25
CA GLU A 3 17.95 24.29 -0.46
C GLU A 3 18.69 23.47 -1.52
N LYS A 4 18.34 22.19 -1.67
CA LYS A 4 18.92 21.30 -2.69
C LYS A 4 17.88 20.34 -3.24
N LEU A 5 17.89 20.14 -4.56
CA LEU A 5 17.01 19.21 -5.28
C LEU A 5 17.84 18.15 -5.99
N ILE A 6 17.65 16.89 -5.62
CA ILE A 6 18.33 15.75 -6.22
C ILE A 6 17.39 15.05 -7.20
N PHE A 7 17.75 15.05 -8.47
CA PHE A 7 17.15 14.16 -9.45
C PHE A 7 17.95 12.87 -9.53
N GLY A 8 17.26 11.75 -9.39
CA GLY A 8 17.92 10.47 -9.43
C GLY A 8 17.13 9.41 -10.18
N PRO A 9 17.62 8.94 -11.33
CA PRO A 9 17.06 7.81 -12.06
C PRO A 9 16.94 6.54 -11.20
N PRO A 10 16.25 5.49 -11.67
CA PRO A 10 16.08 4.26 -10.90
C PRO A 10 17.43 3.66 -10.48
N GLY A 11 17.59 3.38 -9.17
CA GLY A 11 18.77 2.70 -8.64
C GLY A 11 20.05 3.55 -8.57
N CYS A 12 19.97 4.87 -8.66
CA CYS A 12 21.13 5.77 -8.57
C CYS A 12 21.56 6.09 -7.12
N GLY A 13 20.88 5.56 -6.11
CA GLY A 13 21.27 5.75 -4.72
C GLY A 13 20.69 7.02 -4.05
N LYS A 14 19.55 7.57 -4.53
CA LYS A 14 18.88 8.72 -3.89
C LYS A 14 18.78 8.59 -2.37
N THR A 15 18.10 7.55 -1.92
CA THR A 15 17.90 7.30 -0.48
C THR A 15 19.22 7.14 0.27
N TYR A 16 20.23 6.50 -0.34
CA TYR A 16 21.57 6.40 0.23
C TYR A 16 22.22 7.78 0.41
N THR A 17 22.12 8.64 -0.61
CA THR A 17 22.64 10.02 -0.54
C THR A 17 21.93 10.80 0.57
N LEU A 18 20.61 10.72 0.65
CA LEU A 18 19.83 11.40 1.70
C LEU A 18 20.19 10.91 3.11
N ILE A 19 20.40 9.61 3.29
CA ILE A 19 20.85 9.03 4.57
C ILE A 19 22.25 9.54 4.94
N ASN A 20 23.15 9.70 3.97
CA ASN A 20 24.47 10.29 4.22
C ASN A 20 24.35 11.74 4.68
N VAL A 21 23.44 12.54 4.11
CA VAL A 21 23.15 13.91 4.56
C VAL A 21 22.70 13.93 6.02
N VAL A 22 21.78 13.03 6.39
CA VAL A 22 21.32 12.88 7.79
C VAL A 22 22.51 12.50 8.69
N ARG A 23 23.31 11.52 8.29
CA ARG A 23 24.49 11.07 9.04
C ARG A 23 25.50 12.21 9.27
N ASP A 24 25.74 13.00 8.25
CA ASP A 24 26.69 14.12 8.31
C ASP A 24 26.16 15.25 9.23
N ALA A 25 24.84 15.50 9.21
CA ALA A 25 24.22 16.44 10.12
C ALA A 25 24.37 15.97 11.59
N LEU A 26 24.10 14.71 11.87
CA LEU A 26 24.26 14.13 13.21
C LEU A 26 25.71 14.17 13.69
N LYS A 27 26.69 13.85 12.81
CA LYS A 27 28.13 13.98 13.13
C LYS A 27 28.56 15.40 13.41
N LYS A 28 27.93 16.39 12.82
CA LYS A 28 28.15 17.82 13.08
C LYS A 28 27.47 18.31 14.37
N GLY A 29 26.77 17.43 15.08
CA GLY A 29 26.10 17.73 16.35
C GLY A 29 24.65 18.19 16.23
N THR A 30 24.02 18.06 15.05
CA THR A 30 22.58 18.33 14.93
C THR A 30 21.79 17.33 15.77
N PRO A 31 20.93 17.77 16.71
CA PRO A 31 20.12 16.86 17.49
C PRO A 31 19.16 16.04 16.61
N PRO A 32 18.98 14.73 16.87
CA PRO A 32 18.12 13.89 16.05
C PRO A 32 16.67 14.37 15.94
N ASP A 33 16.12 14.96 17.01
CA ASP A 33 14.78 15.56 17.06
C ASP A 33 14.64 16.85 16.24
N LYS A 34 15.76 17.40 15.73
CA LYS A 34 15.82 18.53 14.82
C LYS A 34 16.00 18.11 13.35
N ILE A 35 15.96 16.81 13.08
CA ILE A 35 16.04 16.25 11.73
C ILE A 35 14.69 15.66 11.34
N GLY A 36 14.10 16.17 10.26
CA GLY A 36 12.92 15.62 9.62
C GLY A 36 13.28 14.78 8.40
N PHE A 37 12.73 13.58 8.28
CA PHE A 37 12.77 12.77 7.08
C PHE A 37 11.33 12.40 6.70
N VAL A 38 10.80 13.05 5.67
CA VAL A 38 9.43 12.83 5.23
C VAL A 38 9.41 12.19 3.83
N SER A 39 8.48 11.28 3.62
CA SER A 39 8.25 10.66 2.32
C SER A 39 6.77 10.39 2.10
N PHE A 40 6.40 10.22 0.85
CA PHE A 40 5.08 9.69 0.47
C PHE A 40 4.88 8.25 1.00
N SER A 41 5.90 7.41 0.92
CA SER A 41 5.87 5.98 1.22
C SER A 41 6.33 5.68 2.66
N ARG A 42 5.55 4.87 3.38
CA ARG A 42 5.97 4.32 4.69
C ARG A 42 7.25 3.51 4.58
N LYS A 43 7.38 2.72 3.52
CA LYS A 43 8.55 1.87 3.30
C LYS A 43 9.83 2.68 3.21
N SER A 44 9.81 3.82 2.51
CA SER A 44 10.98 4.71 2.41
C SER A 44 11.36 5.28 3.79
N VAL A 45 10.38 5.68 4.58
CA VAL A 45 10.61 6.19 5.95
C VAL A 45 11.17 5.10 6.86
N GLU A 46 10.61 3.91 6.84
CA GLU A 46 11.06 2.76 7.64
C GLU A 46 12.48 2.34 7.26
N GLU A 47 12.80 2.33 5.96
CA GLU A 47 14.14 2.05 5.46
C GLU A 47 15.15 3.10 5.94
N ALA A 48 14.82 4.39 5.82
CA ALA A 48 15.67 5.47 6.30
C ALA A 48 15.90 5.38 7.81
N ARG A 49 14.83 5.19 8.59
CA ARG A 49 14.91 5.04 10.05
C ARG A 49 15.76 3.85 10.44
N SER A 50 15.51 2.67 9.86
CA SER A 50 16.26 1.45 10.18
C SER A 50 17.74 1.59 9.91
N ARG A 51 18.13 2.23 8.80
CA ARG A 51 19.55 2.46 8.46
C ARG A 51 20.23 3.43 9.42
N VAL A 52 19.55 4.55 9.75
CA VAL A 52 20.07 5.54 10.70
C VAL A 52 20.15 4.93 12.11
N ALA A 53 19.15 4.19 12.55
CA ALA A 53 19.12 3.53 13.84
C ALA A 53 20.24 2.49 13.99
N ALA A 54 20.45 1.64 12.96
CA ALA A 54 21.49 0.61 12.98
C ALA A 54 22.93 1.18 13.06
N GLU A 55 23.16 2.34 12.44
CA GLU A 55 24.51 2.94 12.39
C GLU A 55 24.82 3.82 13.61
N LEU A 56 23.81 4.46 14.21
CA LEU A 56 23.99 5.50 15.22
C LEU A 56 23.34 5.16 16.56
N ASN A 57 22.81 3.94 16.69
CA ASN A 57 22.15 3.43 17.89
C ASN A 57 21.00 4.32 18.39
N LEU A 58 20.25 4.91 17.45
CA LEU A 58 19.08 5.76 17.73
C LEU A 58 17.79 4.93 17.81
N THR A 59 16.88 5.37 18.67
CA THR A 59 15.54 4.77 18.79
C THR A 59 14.51 5.49 17.92
N GLU A 60 13.30 4.99 17.85
CA GLU A 60 12.18 5.67 17.20
C GLU A 60 11.82 6.98 17.92
N GLU A 61 12.00 7.03 19.22
CA GLU A 61 11.72 8.21 20.07
C GLU A 61 12.72 9.34 19.81
N ASP A 62 13.97 8.99 19.46
CA ASP A 62 15.01 9.96 19.11
C ASP A 62 14.75 10.63 17.75
N THR A 63 13.99 9.99 16.86
CA THR A 63 13.71 10.46 15.50
C THR A 63 12.22 10.74 15.27
N PRO A 64 11.60 11.65 16.01
CA PRO A 64 10.15 11.87 16.01
C PRO A 64 9.61 12.34 14.65
N TRP A 65 10.45 12.91 13.79
CA TRP A 65 10.08 13.48 12.49
C TRP A 65 10.51 12.64 11.30
N PHE A 66 10.89 11.37 11.50
CA PHE A 66 11.04 10.38 10.44
C PHE A 66 9.68 9.75 10.18
N ARG A 67 8.85 10.36 9.31
CA ARG A 67 7.44 10.01 9.15
C ARG A 67 6.93 10.24 7.72
N THR A 68 5.79 9.64 7.39
CA THR A 68 5.02 10.12 6.24
C THR A 68 4.39 11.47 6.55
N LEU A 69 4.06 12.25 5.53
CA LEU A 69 3.43 13.57 5.71
C LEU A 69 2.12 13.49 6.50
N HIS A 70 1.30 12.45 6.28
CA HIS A 70 0.10 12.20 7.07
C HIS A 70 0.44 11.98 8.56
N SER A 71 1.43 11.13 8.83
CA SER A 71 1.85 10.85 10.20
C SER A 71 2.49 12.06 10.88
N THR A 72 3.17 12.93 10.13
CA THR A 72 3.67 14.21 10.63
C THR A 72 2.50 15.12 11.05
N GLY A 73 1.48 15.26 10.20
CA GLY A 73 0.28 16.01 10.55
C GLY A 73 -0.46 15.44 11.75
N PHE A 74 -0.62 14.13 11.80
CA PHE A 74 -1.26 13.43 12.93
C PHE A 74 -0.56 13.75 14.26
N GLN A 75 0.77 13.62 14.30
CA GLN A 75 1.54 13.87 15.51
C GLN A 75 1.57 15.35 15.89
N TRP A 76 1.80 16.24 14.94
CA TRP A 76 1.90 17.67 15.18
C TRP A 76 0.60 18.27 15.72
N LEU A 77 -0.53 17.79 15.23
CA LEU A 77 -1.87 18.23 15.68
C LEU A 77 -2.35 17.53 16.95
N GLY A 78 -1.59 16.55 17.46
CA GLY A 78 -1.93 15.82 18.69
C GLY A 78 -3.16 14.93 18.57
N PHE A 79 -3.50 14.46 17.37
CA PHE A 79 -4.61 13.54 17.18
C PHE A 79 -4.39 12.20 17.89
N LYS A 80 -5.48 11.58 18.33
CA LYS A 80 -5.49 10.26 18.97
C LYS A 80 -5.98 9.19 17.99
N LYS A 81 -5.54 7.95 18.18
CA LYS A 81 -5.93 6.82 17.31
C LYS A 81 -7.45 6.61 17.26
N GLU A 82 -8.15 6.87 18.35
CA GLU A 82 -9.60 6.74 18.50
C GLU A 82 -10.37 7.75 17.66
N GLN A 83 -9.74 8.89 17.33
CA GLN A 83 -10.31 9.90 16.44
C GLN A 83 -10.23 9.50 14.96
N VAL A 84 -9.37 8.55 14.60
CA VAL A 84 -9.26 8.14 13.19
C VAL A 84 -10.49 7.36 12.76
N MET A 85 -11.04 7.72 11.60
CA MET A 85 -12.19 7.06 10.98
C MET A 85 -11.99 5.55 10.86
N SER A 86 -12.93 4.78 11.39
CA SER A 86 -12.96 3.32 11.36
C SER A 86 -13.91 2.77 10.30
N LYS A 87 -13.83 1.47 10.00
CA LYS A 87 -14.78 0.79 9.11
C LYS A 87 -16.24 0.92 9.56
N TYR A 88 -16.49 1.06 10.86
CA TYR A 88 -17.84 1.21 11.41
C TYR A 88 -18.38 2.61 11.14
N ASP A 89 -17.51 3.63 11.21
CA ASP A 89 -17.88 5.02 10.90
C ASP A 89 -18.31 5.15 9.43
N TYR A 90 -17.53 4.56 8.49
CA TYR A 90 -17.92 4.52 7.08
C TYR A 90 -19.22 3.76 6.83
N ARG A 91 -19.48 2.67 7.59
CA ARG A 91 -20.75 1.94 7.50
C ARG A 91 -21.94 2.81 7.95
N ASN A 92 -21.78 3.56 9.04
CA ASN A 92 -22.82 4.45 9.54
C ASN A 92 -23.18 5.53 8.52
N ILE A 93 -22.15 6.20 7.97
CA ILE A 93 -22.31 7.17 6.89
C ILE A 93 -23.00 6.53 5.69
N GLY A 94 -22.57 5.34 5.30
CA GLY A 94 -23.15 4.59 4.17
C GLY A 94 -24.64 4.32 4.36
N ASN A 95 -25.07 3.90 5.55
CA ASN A 95 -26.47 3.67 5.87
C ASN A 95 -27.33 4.95 5.73
N GLU A 96 -26.79 6.11 6.12
CA GLU A 96 -27.49 7.39 6.06
C GLU A 96 -27.67 7.90 4.62
N VAL A 97 -26.65 7.71 3.78
CA VAL A 97 -26.69 8.20 2.39
C VAL A 97 -27.20 7.17 1.38
N GLY A 98 -27.32 5.89 1.78
CA GLY A 98 -27.69 4.77 0.90
C GLY A 98 -26.53 4.22 0.08
N LEU A 99 -25.28 4.34 0.56
CA LEU A 99 -24.06 3.89 -0.12
C LEU A 99 -23.36 2.76 0.62
N VAL A 100 -22.67 1.89 -0.12
CA VAL A 100 -21.88 0.81 0.45
C VAL A 100 -20.40 1.12 0.30
N PHE A 101 -19.66 1.04 1.42
CA PHE A 101 -18.21 1.18 1.48
C PHE A 101 -17.53 -0.18 1.68
N ASP A 102 -16.28 -0.29 1.25
CA ASP A 102 -15.46 -1.47 1.52
C ASP A 102 -15.05 -1.56 2.99
N ASN A 103 -14.91 -2.79 3.48
CA ASN A 103 -14.42 -3.04 4.85
C ASN A 103 -12.99 -2.50 5.08
N ASN A 104 -12.23 -2.27 4.02
CA ASN A 104 -10.85 -1.78 4.07
C ASN A 104 -10.72 -0.28 3.74
N THR A 105 -11.83 0.46 3.61
CA THR A 105 -11.81 1.90 3.27
C THR A 105 -10.85 2.69 4.16
N ALA A 106 -10.89 2.44 5.48
CA ALA A 106 -10.00 3.09 6.44
C ALA A 106 -8.49 2.73 6.25
N ARG A 107 -8.17 1.53 5.75
CA ARG A 107 -6.78 1.10 5.52
C ARG A 107 -6.22 1.61 4.21
N ASN A 108 -7.04 1.66 3.17
CA ASN A 108 -6.62 2.07 1.83
C ASN A 108 -6.18 3.54 1.76
N SER A 109 -6.62 4.37 2.71
CA SER A 109 -6.21 5.77 2.81
C SER A 109 -4.87 5.98 3.54
N GLN A 110 -4.33 4.93 4.21
CA GLN A 110 -3.13 5.09 5.07
C GLN A 110 -1.83 5.37 4.30
N ASP A 111 -1.72 4.92 3.07
CA ASP A 111 -0.51 5.10 2.26
C ASP A 111 -0.62 6.32 1.33
N GLY A 112 -1.61 7.19 1.53
CA GLY A 112 -1.88 8.35 0.66
C GLY A 112 -2.36 7.98 -0.74
N LEU A 113 -2.45 6.67 -1.03
CA LEU A 113 -3.04 6.14 -2.24
C LEU A 113 -4.52 5.89 -2.01
N ILE A 114 -5.36 6.60 -2.73
CA ILE A 114 -6.78 6.33 -2.76
C ILE A 114 -6.95 5.05 -3.58
N SER A 115 -7.28 3.95 -2.92
CA SER A 115 -7.53 2.68 -3.62
C SER A 115 -8.80 2.79 -4.44
N VAL A 116 -8.69 2.54 -5.74
CA VAL A 116 -9.85 2.43 -6.62
C VAL A 116 -10.63 1.17 -6.24
N SER A 117 -11.71 1.35 -5.49
CA SER A 117 -12.61 0.28 -5.09
C SER A 117 -13.78 0.16 -6.09
N ALA A 118 -14.27 -1.06 -6.26
CA ALA A 118 -15.47 -1.32 -7.04
C ALA A 118 -16.77 -0.86 -6.34
N ARG A 119 -16.73 -0.59 -5.02
CA ARG A 119 -17.91 -0.15 -4.26
C ARG A 119 -18.24 1.30 -4.58
N GLU A 120 -19.52 1.56 -4.78
CA GLU A 120 -20.02 2.87 -5.18
C GLU A 120 -19.66 3.98 -4.18
N GLY A 121 -19.83 3.74 -2.88
CA GLY A 121 -19.47 4.70 -1.83
C GLY A 121 -18.00 5.10 -1.85
N ASN A 122 -17.09 4.16 -2.15
CA ASN A 122 -15.66 4.46 -2.25
C ASN A 122 -15.34 5.36 -3.44
N LYS A 123 -16.05 5.22 -4.56
CA LYS A 123 -15.85 6.08 -5.73
C LYS A 123 -16.20 7.55 -5.42
N TYR A 124 -17.31 7.79 -4.73
CA TYR A 124 -17.68 9.12 -4.30
C TYR A 124 -16.69 9.70 -3.27
N LEU A 125 -16.27 8.88 -2.30
CA LEU A 125 -15.29 9.30 -1.29
C LEU A 125 -13.95 9.66 -1.93
N GLU A 126 -13.54 8.94 -2.97
CA GLU A 126 -12.35 9.22 -3.76
C GLU A 126 -12.40 10.62 -4.39
N ILE A 127 -13.54 11.04 -4.92
CA ILE A 127 -13.72 12.38 -5.48
C ILE A 127 -13.54 13.45 -4.39
N ILE A 128 -14.15 13.24 -3.21
CA ILE A 128 -14.01 14.17 -2.07
C ILE A 128 -12.53 14.28 -1.67
N HIS A 129 -11.84 13.18 -1.46
CA HIS A 129 -10.44 13.18 -1.06
C HIS A 129 -9.53 13.80 -2.13
N ARG A 130 -9.75 13.48 -3.42
CA ARG A 130 -8.97 14.07 -4.52
C ARG A 130 -9.17 15.57 -4.63
N SER A 131 -10.38 16.09 -4.46
CA SER A 131 -10.62 17.55 -4.49
C SER A 131 -9.79 18.25 -3.42
N ILE A 132 -9.73 17.68 -2.21
CA ILE A 132 -8.95 18.21 -1.09
C ILE A 132 -7.44 18.12 -1.39
N MET A 133 -6.95 16.97 -1.84
CA MET A 133 -5.52 16.75 -2.10
C MET A 133 -5.00 17.56 -3.28
N ARG A 134 -5.83 17.79 -4.30
CA ARG A 134 -5.54 18.68 -5.44
C ARG A 134 -5.71 20.16 -5.11
N CYS A 135 -6.33 20.51 -4.00
CA CYS A 135 -6.72 21.87 -3.64
C CYS A 135 -7.66 22.53 -4.66
N VAL A 136 -8.58 21.75 -5.23
CA VAL A 136 -9.64 22.22 -6.16
C VAL A 136 -11.02 22.11 -5.53
N SER A 137 -12.03 22.73 -6.15
CA SER A 137 -13.41 22.57 -5.67
C SER A 137 -13.93 21.15 -5.91
N LEU A 138 -14.93 20.74 -5.09
CA LEU A 138 -15.57 19.44 -5.27
C LEU A 138 -16.24 19.33 -6.65
N GLU A 139 -16.81 20.41 -7.16
CA GLU A 139 -17.45 20.50 -8.47
C GLU A 139 -16.43 20.35 -9.61
N GLU A 140 -15.29 21.01 -9.53
CA GLU A 140 -14.19 20.87 -10.49
C GLU A 140 -13.70 19.42 -10.53
N GLN A 141 -13.45 18.80 -9.36
CA GLN A 141 -13.02 17.41 -9.29
C GLN A 141 -14.08 16.44 -9.82
N PHE A 142 -15.36 16.71 -9.59
CA PHE A 142 -16.45 15.88 -10.13
C PHE A 142 -16.51 15.96 -11.65
N ASN A 143 -16.40 17.16 -12.22
CA ASN A 143 -16.39 17.38 -13.66
C ASN A 143 -15.16 16.76 -14.36
N ASP A 144 -14.02 16.69 -13.66
CA ASP A 144 -12.81 16.00 -14.15
C ASP A 144 -12.92 14.46 -14.08
N THR A 145 -13.99 13.91 -13.46
CA THR A 145 -14.16 12.48 -13.29
C THR A 145 -14.90 11.88 -14.48
N GLU A 146 -14.29 10.88 -15.15
CA GLU A 146 -14.85 10.24 -16.35
C GLU A 146 -15.89 9.14 -16.04
N ASP A 147 -16.34 8.97 -14.78
CA ASP A 147 -17.34 7.97 -14.41
C ASP A 147 -18.77 8.55 -14.46
N TYR A 148 -19.42 8.40 -15.61
CA TYR A 148 -20.76 8.89 -15.86
C TYR A 148 -21.88 8.17 -15.06
N THR A 149 -21.54 7.17 -14.26
CA THR A 149 -22.50 6.50 -13.37
C THR A 149 -22.69 7.25 -12.05
N LEU A 150 -21.85 8.24 -11.77
CA LEU A 150 -21.89 9.01 -10.54
C LEU A 150 -22.81 10.23 -10.66
N HIS A 151 -23.51 10.54 -9.57
CA HIS A 151 -24.48 11.63 -9.52
C HIS A 151 -24.02 12.77 -8.60
N TRP A 152 -23.95 13.98 -9.14
CA TRP A 152 -23.56 15.18 -8.40
C TRP A 152 -24.38 15.42 -7.12
N SER A 153 -25.70 15.20 -7.16
CA SER A 153 -26.57 15.35 -6.00
C SER A 153 -26.19 14.40 -4.85
N LEU A 154 -25.86 13.15 -5.18
CA LEU A 154 -25.44 12.14 -4.19
C LEU A 154 -24.04 12.44 -3.63
N LEU A 155 -23.13 12.92 -4.48
CA LEU A 155 -21.80 13.38 -4.04
C LEU A 155 -21.92 14.53 -3.01
N LYS A 156 -22.75 15.56 -3.30
CA LYS A 156 -22.98 16.66 -2.36
C LYS A 156 -23.60 16.19 -1.05
N LYS A 157 -24.57 15.26 -1.13
CA LYS A 157 -25.18 14.66 0.06
C LYS A 157 -24.14 13.93 0.90
N LEU A 158 -23.31 13.08 0.25
CA LEU A 158 -22.24 12.37 0.94
C LEU A 158 -21.24 13.33 1.57
N ASP A 159 -20.77 14.34 0.85
CA ASP A 159 -19.81 15.31 1.37
C ASP A 159 -20.35 16.02 2.62
N ALA A 160 -21.61 16.44 2.60
CA ALA A 160 -22.24 17.08 3.74
C ALA A 160 -22.34 16.13 4.95
N VAL A 161 -22.88 14.91 4.74
CA VAL A 161 -23.02 13.90 5.81
C VAL A 161 -21.67 13.49 6.36
N TYR A 162 -20.68 13.28 5.49
CA TYR A 162 -19.33 12.88 5.86
C TYR A 162 -18.62 13.93 6.75
N ASN A 163 -18.68 15.20 6.35
CA ASN A 163 -18.08 16.28 7.12
C ASN A 163 -18.83 16.54 8.44
N ASN A 164 -20.17 16.46 8.46
CA ASN A 164 -20.96 16.58 9.68
C ASN A 164 -20.65 15.43 10.64
N PHE A 165 -20.63 14.18 10.16
CA PHE A 165 -20.30 13.01 10.97
C PHE A 165 -18.94 13.16 11.65
N LYS A 166 -17.89 13.56 10.91
CA LYS A 166 -16.56 13.80 11.47
C LYS A 166 -16.58 14.87 12.57
N LYS A 167 -17.30 15.96 12.35
CA LYS A 167 -17.41 17.05 13.32
C LYS A 167 -18.15 16.64 14.60
N GLU A 168 -19.30 15.95 14.46
CA GLU A 168 -20.14 15.55 15.60
C GLU A 168 -19.50 14.46 16.46
N ASN A 169 -18.70 13.57 15.85
CA ASN A 169 -18.08 12.44 16.53
C ASN A 169 -16.59 12.64 16.83
N ASP A 170 -16.06 13.85 16.67
CA ASP A 170 -14.63 14.17 16.83
C ASP A 170 -13.73 13.22 16.04
N LYS A 171 -14.08 12.98 14.76
CA LYS A 171 -13.37 12.08 13.86
C LYS A 171 -12.56 12.83 12.83
N VAL A 172 -11.44 12.20 12.44
CA VAL A 172 -10.55 12.68 11.39
C VAL A 172 -10.22 11.55 10.40
N ASP A 173 -10.09 11.88 9.14
CA ASP A 173 -9.51 11.00 8.15
C ASP A 173 -8.06 11.39 7.82
N PHE A 174 -7.44 10.67 6.87
CA PHE A 174 -6.06 10.94 6.47
C PHE A 174 -5.90 12.29 5.77
N THR A 175 -6.91 12.75 5.03
CA THR A 175 -6.85 14.07 4.38
C THR A 175 -6.95 15.21 5.40
N ASP A 176 -7.71 15.01 6.48
CA ASP A 176 -7.83 15.98 7.56
C ASP A 176 -6.50 16.21 8.30
N MET A 177 -5.65 15.18 8.41
CA MET A 177 -4.33 15.30 9.03
C MET A 177 -3.45 16.32 8.30
N ILE A 178 -3.44 16.26 6.96
CA ILE A 178 -2.67 17.22 6.16
C ILE A 178 -3.37 18.58 6.08
N LYS A 179 -4.68 18.58 5.82
CA LYS A 179 -5.50 19.80 5.75
C LYS A 179 -5.45 20.60 7.07
N GLY A 180 -5.53 19.90 8.21
CA GLY A 180 -5.42 20.51 9.54
C GLY A 180 -4.04 21.12 9.78
N PHE A 181 -2.97 20.40 9.39
CA PHE A 181 -1.60 20.92 9.47
C PHE A 181 -1.43 22.20 8.65
N VAL A 182 -1.88 22.17 7.40
CA VAL A 182 -1.81 23.35 6.50
C VAL A 182 -2.64 24.51 7.05
N LYS A 183 -3.84 24.26 7.58
CA LYS A 183 -4.69 25.28 8.19
C LYS A 183 -4.07 25.88 9.46
N GLY A 184 -3.39 25.07 10.25
CA GLY A 184 -2.70 25.52 11.48
C GLY A 184 -1.53 26.44 11.20
N GLY A 185 -0.91 26.34 10.03
CA GLY A 185 0.16 27.25 9.57
C GLY A 185 1.43 27.19 10.43
N SER A 186 1.64 26.12 11.20
CA SER A 186 2.80 25.92 12.05
C SER A 186 3.41 24.54 11.87
N ALA A 187 4.72 24.43 12.10
CA ALA A 187 5.49 23.20 11.92
C ALA A 187 6.59 23.07 12.99
N PRO A 188 7.13 21.87 13.21
CA PRO A 188 8.29 21.70 14.07
C PRO A 188 9.47 22.53 13.55
N SER A 189 10.24 23.11 14.47
CA SER A 189 11.49 23.79 14.12
C SER A 189 12.57 22.76 13.88
N LEU A 190 13.06 22.68 12.63
CA LEU A 190 14.05 21.70 12.19
C LEU A 190 15.34 22.37 11.75
N ASP A 191 16.46 21.69 11.95
CA ASP A 191 17.74 22.09 11.39
C ASP A 191 17.94 21.52 9.99
N LEU A 192 17.41 20.31 9.76
CA LEU A 192 17.45 19.63 8.47
C LEU A 192 16.09 18.98 8.17
N LEU A 193 15.57 19.18 6.97
CA LEU A 193 14.39 18.49 6.44
C LEU A 193 14.75 17.76 5.15
N ILE A 194 14.51 16.46 5.13
CA ILE A 194 14.62 15.60 3.94
C ILE A 194 13.20 15.29 3.43
N VAL A 195 13.00 15.47 2.13
CA VAL A 195 11.76 15.11 1.42
C VAL A 195 12.09 14.11 0.33
N ASP A 196 11.87 12.82 0.62
CA ASP A 196 12.13 11.72 -0.33
C ASP A 196 10.88 11.37 -1.15
N GLU A 197 11.06 10.88 -2.38
CA GLU A 197 10.02 10.60 -3.37
C GLU A 197 9.10 11.82 -3.61
N ALA A 198 9.71 13.01 -3.66
CA ALA A 198 8.98 14.28 -3.74
C ALA A 198 8.16 14.45 -5.03
N GLN A 199 8.45 13.69 -6.10
CA GLN A 199 7.67 13.68 -7.34
C GLN A 199 6.25 13.12 -7.17
N ASP A 200 5.98 12.40 -6.07
CA ASP A 200 4.66 11.79 -5.80
C ASP A 200 3.79 12.62 -4.84
N LEU A 201 4.23 13.83 -4.48
CA LEU A 201 3.48 14.70 -3.59
C LEU A 201 2.34 15.42 -4.33
N THR A 202 1.18 15.44 -3.69
CA THR A 202 0.01 16.22 -4.14
C THR A 202 0.16 17.71 -3.80
N PRO A 203 -0.61 18.63 -4.43
CA PRO A 203 -0.59 20.06 -4.10
C PRO A 203 -0.79 20.37 -2.61
N LEU A 204 -1.68 19.65 -1.92
CA LEU A 204 -1.87 19.84 -0.48
C LEU A 204 -0.65 19.41 0.33
N GLN A 205 0.00 18.32 -0.05
CA GLN A 205 1.24 17.87 0.59
C GLN A 205 2.40 18.83 0.34
N TRP A 206 2.49 19.43 -0.85
CA TRP A 206 3.44 20.50 -1.13
C TRP A 206 3.22 21.71 -0.23
N ARG A 207 1.95 22.10 0.03
CA ARG A 207 1.66 23.18 1.00
C ARG A 207 2.15 22.81 2.40
N GLN A 208 1.97 21.56 2.84
CA GLN A 208 2.50 21.10 4.13
C GLN A 208 4.03 21.17 4.17
N VAL A 209 4.72 20.70 3.13
CA VAL A 209 6.18 20.77 3.01
C VAL A 209 6.67 22.21 3.04
N ASN A 210 5.98 23.14 2.36
CA ASN A 210 6.34 24.57 2.36
C ASN A 210 6.22 25.19 3.75
N ILE A 211 5.20 24.86 4.54
CA ILE A 211 5.09 25.31 5.94
C ILE A 211 6.23 24.73 6.79
N MET A 212 6.59 23.45 6.60
CA MET A 212 7.73 22.86 7.30
C MET A 212 9.04 23.53 6.90
N LYS A 213 9.21 23.86 5.60
CA LYS A 213 10.36 24.57 5.06
C LYS A 213 10.59 25.92 5.75
N GLU A 214 9.54 26.72 5.97
CA GLU A 214 9.65 28.03 6.63
C GLU A 214 10.26 27.98 8.03
N ASN A 215 10.15 26.82 8.71
CA ASN A 215 10.71 26.56 10.05
C ASN A 215 11.97 25.68 10.01
N THR A 216 12.64 25.58 8.86
CA THR A 216 13.79 24.70 8.65
C THR A 216 15.02 25.49 8.18
N LYS A 217 16.23 25.14 8.63
CA LYS A 217 17.48 25.80 8.22
C LYS A 217 17.99 25.29 6.88
N GLU A 218 17.87 23.97 6.64
CA GLU A 218 18.35 23.28 5.45
C GLU A 218 17.32 22.26 4.96
N ILE A 219 17.00 22.25 3.67
CA ILE A 219 16.05 21.32 3.08
C ILE A 219 16.63 20.64 1.83
N TRP A 220 16.42 19.32 1.75
CA TRP A 220 16.80 18.49 0.61
C TRP A 220 15.59 17.76 0.07
N TYR A 221 15.34 17.95 -1.21
CA TYR A 221 14.32 17.20 -1.96
C TYR A 221 15.01 16.11 -2.78
N ALA A 222 14.42 14.96 -2.89
CA ALA A 222 14.88 13.94 -3.84
C ALA A 222 13.70 13.25 -4.52
N GLY A 223 13.90 12.88 -5.79
CA GLY A 223 12.90 12.19 -6.56
C GLY A 223 13.32 11.91 -8.00
N ASP A 224 12.38 11.39 -8.77
CA ASP A 224 12.53 11.16 -10.20
C ASP A 224 11.21 11.49 -10.93
N ASP A 225 11.18 12.63 -11.62
CA ASP A 225 10.02 13.07 -12.37
C ASP A 225 9.57 12.09 -13.47
N ASP A 226 10.51 11.28 -14.00
CA ASP A 226 10.18 10.22 -14.96
C ASP A 226 9.44 9.04 -14.31
N GLN A 227 9.49 8.90 -12.99
CA GLN A 227 8.78 7.89 -12.20
C GLN A 227 7.46 8.39 -11.56
N CYS A 228 7.01 9.60 -11.88
CA CYS A 228 5.73 10.13 -11.40
C CYS A 228 4.55 9.40 -12.04
N ILE A 229 4.15 8.26 -11.46
CA ILE A 229 3.06 7.41 -11.95
C ILE A 229 1.72 7.67 -11.24
N HIS A 230 1.71 8.52 -10.21
CA HIS A 230 0.54 8.81 -9.38
C HIS A 230 -0.25 10.07 -9.82
N ARG A 231 -0.09 10.53 -11.08
CA ARG A 231 -0.81 11.69 -11.63
C ARG A 231 -2.33 11.57 -11.51
N TRP A 232 -2.87 10.38 -11.61
CA TRP A 232 -4.29 10.10 -11.41
C TRP A 232 -4.79 10.47 -9.99
N ASN A 233 -3.90 10.55 -9.01
CA ASN A 233 -4.19 10.98 -7.63
C ASN A 233 -3.99 12.49 -7.42
N GLY A 234 -3.83 13.27 -8.50
CA GLY A 234 -3.67 14.72 -8.45
C GLY A 234 -2.24 15.21 -8.25
N VAL A 235 -1.25 14.31 -8.34
CA VAL A 235 0.17 14.67 -8.25
C VAL A 235 0.59 15.56 -9.41
N SER A 236 1.33 16.63 -9.11
CA SER A 236 1.89 17.55 -10.10
C SER A 236 3.41 17.44 -10.14
N VAL A 237 3.93 16.90 -11.23
CA VAL A 237 5.39 16.83 -11.45
C VAL A 237 6.03 18.22 -11.57
N THR A 238 5.25 19.21 -11.94
CA THR A 238 5.70 20.61 -12.08
C THR A 238 6.18 21.17 -10.75
N ASP A 239 5.45 20.91 -9.66
CA ASP A 239 5.81 21.39 -8.33
C ASP A 239 7.15 20.80 -7.87
N PHE A 240 7.39 19.53 -8.20
CA PHE A 240 8.67 18.87 -7.92
C PHE A 240 9.83 19.48 -8.73
N ILE A 241 9.67 19.60 -10.05
CA ILE A 241 10.74 20.14 -10.92
C ILE A 241 11.11 21.59 -10.53
N ARG A 242 10.16 22.36 -10.01
CA ARG A 242 10.34 23.76 -9.62
C ARG A 242 10.60 23.96 -8.13
N ALA A 243 10.76 22.91 -7.35
CA ALA A 243 10.88 23.01 -5.90
C ALA A 243 12.12 23.81 -5.45
N CYS A 244 13.21 23.77 -6.24
CA CYS A 244 14.48 24.43 -5.94
C CYS A 244 15.30 24.60 -7.23
N ASP A 245 16.06 25.70 -7.33
CA ASP A 245 16.97 25.96 -8.47
C ASP A 245 18.36 25.30 -8.31
N ASN A 246 18.75 24.94 -7.08
CA ASN A 246 20.00 24.25 -6.80
C ASN A 246 19.85 22.73 -7.04
N ILE A 247 20.09 22.31 -8.26
CA ILE A 247 19.83 20.96 -8.76
C ILE A 247 21.11 20.13 -8.80
N GLU A 248 21.02 18.89 -8.32
CA GLU A 248 22.02 17.83 -8.53
C GLU A 248 21.38 16.64 -9.25
N ILE A 249 22.07 16.08 -10.25
CA ILE A 249 21.63 14.88 -10.95
C ILE A 249 22.56 13.75 -10.60
N LEU A 250 22.02 12.67 -10.00
CA LEU A 250 22.76 11.43 -9.78
C LEU A 250 22.78 10.64 -11.09
N ASN A 251 23.93 10.56 -11.72
CA ASN A 251 24.06 10.08 -13.09
C ASN A 251 24.43 8.60 -13.24
N GLN A 252 24.67 7.87 -12.15
CA GLN A 252 25.02 6.44 -12.20
C GLN A 252 23.95 5.57 -11.58
N SER A 253 23.38 4.64 -12.34
CA SER A 253 22.51 3.60 -11.80
C SER A 253 23.32 2.36 -11.42
N TYR A 254 23.04 1.85 -10.22
CA TYR A 254 23.61 0.60 -9.70
C TYR A 254 22.61 -0.57 -9.77
N ARG A 255 21.49 -0.37 -10.45
CA ARG A 255 20.38 -1.34 -10.54
C ARG A 255 20.05 -1.73 -11.97
N ILE A 256 20.04 -0.77 -12.88
CA ILE A 256 19.45 -0.94 -14.21
C ILE A 256 20.49 -1.45 -15.20
N PRO A 257 20.32 -2.66 -15.78
CA PRO A 257 21.22 -3.20 -16.82
C PRO A 257 21.13 -2.40 -18.12
N THR A 258 22.15 -2.50 -18.96
CA THR A 258 22.28 -1.75 -20.23
C THR A 258 21.10 -1.98 -21.20
N SER A 259 20.63 -3.22 -21.33
CA SER A 259 19.51 -3.54 -22.24
C SER A 259 18.19 -2.92 -21.76
N VAL A 260 17.93 -2.96 -20.44
CA VAL A 260 16.72 -2.35 -19.81
C VAL A 260 16.80 -0.82 -19.92
N PHE A 261 17.97 -0.23 -19.67
CA PHE A 261 18.22 1.20 -19.86
C PHE A 261 17.88 1.66 -21.28
N SER A 262 18.32 0.92 -22.30
CA SER A 262 18.08 1.29 -23.71
C SER A 262 16.59 1.38 -24.02
N VAL A 263 15.77 0.48 -23.49
CA VAL A 263 14.32 0.51 -23.64
C VAL A 263 13.69 1.64 -22.86
N ALA A 264 14.04 1.75 -21.56
CA ALA A 264 13.52 2.79 -20.67
C ALA A 264 13.82 4.19 -21.20
N ASN A 265 15.04 4.46 -21.66
CA ASN A 265 15.46 5.75 -22.18
C ASN A 265 14.70 6.16 -23.45
N ARG A 266 14.33 5.20 -24.31
CA ARG A 266 13.44 5.48 -25.46
C ARG A 266 12.02 5.86 -25.03
N ILE A 267 11.53 5.28 -23.94
CA ILE A 267 10.19 5.57 -23.43
C ILE A 267 10.15 6.94 -22.78
N VAL A 268 11.08 7.24 -21.86
CA VAL A 268 11.09 8.51 -21.10
C VAL A 268 11.33 9.73 -21.99
N LYS A 269 12.07 9.59 -23.10
CA LYS A 269 12.24 10.65 -24.10
C LYS A 269 10.92 11.10 -24.78
N ARG A 270 9.85 10.35 -24.62
CA ARG A 270 8.51 10.70 -25.15
C ARG A 270 7.71 11.57 -24.17
N ILE A 271 8.20 11.75 -22.95
CA ILE A 271 7.59 12.62 -21.96
C ILE A 271 7.94 14.06 -22.32
N SER A 272 6.92 14.88 -22.61
CA SER A 272 7.11 16.28 -23.07
C SER A 272 7.60 17.22 -21.98
N TYR A 273 7.18 17.02 -20.73
CA TYR A 273 7.58 17.84 -19.58
C TYR A 273 8.32 17.01 -18.56
N ARG A 274 9.63 17.18 -18.51
CA ARG A 274 10.56 16.46 -17.62
C ARG A 274 11.86 17.24 -17.45
N GLN A 275 12.59 16.97 -16.35
CA GLN A 275 13.98 17.37 -16.19
C GLN A 275 14.86 16.54 -17.12
N SER A 276 15.66 17.18 -17.96
CA SER A 276 16.66 16.44 -18.76
C SER A 276 17.71 15.84 -17.83
N LYS A 277 17.92 14.52 -17.95
CA LYS A 277 18.89 13.77 -17.15
C LYS A 277 19.75 12.92 -18.09
N ASP A 278 21.05 13.07 -18.02
CA ASP A 278 21.99 12.17 -18.64
C ASP A 278 22.55 11.24 -17.56
N TRP A 279 22.33 9.91 -17.73
CA TRP A 279 22.69 8.93 -16.74
C TRP A 279 23.12 7.60 -17.36
N HIS A 280 23.88 6.82 -16.62
CA HIS A 280 24.51 5.60 -17.08
C HIS A 280 23.91 4.37 -16.37
N PRO A 281 23.66 3.28 -17.10
CA PRO A 281 23.25 2.01 -16.53
C PRO A 281 24.41 1.35 -15.77
N MET A 282 24.09 0.32 -14.97
CA MET A 282 25.14 -0.55 -14.43
C MET A 282 25.81 -1.36 -15.57
N MET A 283 27.10 -1.64 -15.40
CA MET A 283 27.90 -2.42 -16.37
C MET A 283 27.55 -3.91 -16.36
N LYS A 284 26.26 -4.23 -16.50
CA LYS A 284 25.75 -5.61 -16.65
C LYS A 284 24.89 -5.70 -17.89
N PRO A 285 24.98 -6.78 -18.69
CA PRO A 285 24.20 -6.89 -19.92
C PRO A 285 22.70 -6.92 -19.60
N GLY A 286 22.12 -7.83 -18.99
CA GLY A 286 20.67 -8.04 -18.87
C GLY A 286 20.03 -8.41 -20.21
N SER A 287 18.73 -8.67 -20.20
CA SER A 287 17.95 -8.95 -21.40
C SER A 287 16.55 -8.33 -21.35
N VAL A 288 16.00 -8.03 -22.51
CA VAL A 288 14.59 -7.60 -22.68
C VAL A 288 13.99 -8.44 -23.79
N ASN A 289 12.96 -9.22 -23.44
CA ASN A 289 12.24 -10.08 -24.36
C ASN A 289 10.79 -9.59 -24.45
N TYR A 290 10.17 -9.79 -25.61
CA TYR A 290 8.78 -9.42 -25.85
C TYR A 290 7.97 -10.68 -26.14
N HIS A 291 6.86 -10.83 -25.44
CA HIS A 291 5.92 -11.93 -25.62
C HIS A 291 4.53 -11.37 -25.86
N LEU A 292 3.74 -12.03 -26.69
CA LEU A 292 2.35 -11.63 -26.95
C LEU A 292 1.42 -12.08 -25.82
N ASN A 293 1.79 -13.17 -25.15
CA ASN A 293 1.02 -13.74 -24.06
C ASN A 293 1.93 -13.99 -22.85
N MET A 294 1.42 -13.76 -21.66
CA MET A 294 2.15 -14.04 -20.41
C MET A 294 2.48 -15.54 -20.27
N PHE A 295 1.62 -16.42 -20.76
CA PHE A 295 1.82 -17.88 -20.71
C PHE A 295 2.98 -18.37 -21.60
N ASP A 296 3.50 -17.54 -22.50
CA ASP A 296 4.69 -17.85 -23.29
C ASP A 296 5.99 -17.63 -22.50
N VAL A 297 5.90 -17.08 -21.30
CA VAL A 297 7.04 -16.80 -20.42
C VAL A 297 7.22 -17.97 -19.46
N ASN A 298 8.38 -18.65 -19.57
CA ASN A 298 8.74 -19.67 -18.58
C ASN A 298 9.19 -19.01 -17.27
N ILE A 299 8.36 -19.15 -16.23
CA ILE A 299 8.59 -18.60 -14.89
C ILE A 299 9.00 -19.67 -13.86
N ASP A 300 9.25 -20.92 -14.28
CA ASP A 300 9.57 -22.04 -13.39
C ASP A 300 10.91 -21.87 -12.69
N GLN A 301 11.80 -21.05 -13.24
CA GLN A 301 13.12 -20.83 -12.70
C GLN A 301 13.36 -19.36 -12.39
N GLY A 302 14.14 -19.09 -11.34
CA GLY A 302 14.51 -17.75 -10.93
C GLY A 302 13.52 -17.08 -10.00
N SER A 303 13.69 -15.79 -9.80
CA SER A 303 12.80 -14.92 -8.99
C SER A 303 12.13 -13.91 -9.90
N TRP A 304 10.81 -13.92 -9.91
CA TRP A 304 9.99 -13.11 -10.82
C TRP A 304 9.18 -12.06 -10.06
N THR A 305 9.07 -10.89 -10.65
CA THR A 305 8.10 -9.87 -10.26
C THR A 305 7.20 -9.58 -11.44
N ILE A 306 5.90 -9.80 -11.26
CA ILE A 306 4.88 -9.57 -12.29
C ILE A 306 4.15 -8.27 -11.94
N MET A 307 4.13 -7.35 -12.90
CA MET A 307 3.45 -6.05 -12.76
C MET A 307 2.45 -5.87 -13.89
N ALA A 308 1.32 -5.24 -13.58
CA ALA A 308 0.32 -4.86 -14.57
C ALA A 308 -0.21 -3.45 -14.32
N ARG A 309 -0.88 -2.87 -15.32
CA ARG A 309 -1.41 -1.51 -15.23
C ARG A 309 -2.52 -1.35 -14.18
N THR A 310 -3.32 -2.39 -13.94
CA THR A 310 -4.46 -2.33 -13.02
C THR A 310 -4.48 -3.54 -12.09
N ASN A 311 -5.03 -3.35 -10.89
CA ASN A 311 -5.21 -4.42 -9.91
C ASN A 311 -6.09 -5.56 -10.46
N LYS A 312 -7.06 -5.25 -11.33
CA LYS A 312 -7.90 -6.26 -11.99
C LYS A 312 -7.06 -7.24 -12.83
N ILE A 313 -6.11 -6.72 -13.60
CA ILE A 313 -5.20 -7.56 -14.41
C ILE A 313 -4.28 -8.37 -13.48
N VAL A 314 -3.71 -7.74 -12.43
CA VAL A 314 -2.87 -8.46 -11.44
C VAL A 314 -3.66 -9.59 -10.80
N GLN A 315 -4.92 -9.36 -10.42
CA GLN A 315 -5.76 -10.38 -9.80
C GLN A 315 -6.08 -11.54 -10.76
N SER A 316 -6.34 -11.24 -12.04
CA SER A 316 -6.52 -12.27 -13.07
C SER A 316 -5.27 -13.15 -13.22
N ILE A 317 -4.09 -12.53 -13.28
CA ILE A 317 -2.81 -13.24 -13.36
C ILE A 317 -2.59 -14.08 -12.08
N ALA A 318 -2.87 -13.53 -10.91
CA ALA A 318 -2.72 -14.23 -9.66
C ALA A 318 -3.63 -15.47 -9.57
N ASN A 319 -4.84 -15.40 -10.13
CA ASN A 319 -5.75 -16.54 -10.19
C ASN A 319 -5.19 -17.63 -11.11
N SER A 320 -4.72 -17.28 -12.31
CA SER A 320 -4.08 -18.25 -13.22
C SER A 320 -2.86 -18.92 -12.57
N LEU A 321 -1.99 -18.15 -11.90
CA LEU A 321 -0.83 -18.70 -11.20
C LEU A 321 -1.23 -19.67 -10.06
N ARG A 322 -2.35 -19.41 -9.37
CA ARG A 322 -2.88 -20.35 -8.36
C ARG A 322 -3.37 -21.62 -9.03
N GLU A 323 -4.09 -21.52 -10.14
CA GLU A 323 -4.58 -22.67 -10.91
C GLU A 323 -3.42 -23.56 -11.35
N ASP A 324 -2.30 -22.96 -11.78
CA ASP A 324 -1.09 -23.67 -12.18
C ASP A 324 -0.23 -24.16 -11.00
N GLY A 325 -0.60 -23.81 -9.75
CA GLY A 325 0.07 -24.28 -8.53
C GLY A 325 1.30 -23.47 -8.11
N TYR A 326 1.52 -22.29 -8.68
CA TYR A 326 2.64 -21.43 -8.27
C TYR A 326 2.43 -20.82 -6.89
N LEU A 327 3.51 -20.73 -6.13
CA LEU A 327 3.55 -19.97 -4.88
C LEU A 327 4.10 -18.58 -5.14
N PHE A 328 3.39 -17.56 -4.70
CA PHE A 328 3.78 -16.16 -4.91
C PHE A 328 3.32 -15.26 -3.76
N ASN A 329 3.83 -14.04 -3.74
CA ASN A 329 3.33 -12.99 -2.88
C ASN A 329 2.48 -12.01 -3.69
N LEU A 330 1.28 -11.71 -3.20
CA LEU A 330 0.39 -10.70 -3.77
C LEU A 330 0.27 -9.53 -2.79
N TYR A 331 0.76 -8.36 -3.18
CA TYR A 331 0.80 -7.15 -2.34
C TYR A 331 1.45 -7.38 -0.96
N GLY A 332 2.51 -8.16 -0.92
CA GLY A 332 3.23 -8.49 0.32
C GLY A 332 2.64 -9.64 1.14
N SER A 333 1.49 -10.18 0.73
CA SER A 333 0.88 -11.36 1.38
C SER A 333 1.14 -12.62 0.56
N PRO A 334 1.52 -13.73 1.20
CA PRO A 334 1.74 -15.00 0.49
C PRO A 334 0.42 -15.53 -0.09
N SER A 335 0.48 -16.19 -1.26
CA SER A 335 -0.67 -16.82 -1.93
C SER A 335 -1.31 -17.93 -1.10
N LEU A 336 -0.51 -18.58 -0.25
CA LEU A 336 -0.97 -19.47 0.81
C LEU A 336 -0.64 -18.85 2.16
N ASN A 337 -1.65 -18.55 2.96
CA ASN A 337 -1.45 -18.11 4.34
C ASN A 337 -1.16 -19.28 5.27
N GLN A 338 -0.64 -19.01 6.47
CA GLN A 338 -0.27 -20.05 7.43
C GLN A 338 -1.44 -20.95 7.82
N ASN A 339 -2.66 -20.43 7.91
CA ASN A 339 -3.85 -21.23 8.23
C ASN A 339 -4.17 -22.22 7.11
N MET A 340 -4.04 -21.82 5.85
CA MET A 340 -4.22 -22.74 4.72
C MET A 340 -3.18 -23.85 4.75
N ILE A 341 -1.91 -23.51 5.00
CA ILE A 341 -0.82 -24.50 5.13
C ILE A 341 -1.11 -25.46 6.28
N ASN A 342 -1.53 -24.97 7.43
CA ASN A 342 -1.90 -25.79 8.58
C ASN A 342 -3.07 -26.72 8.26
N ASN A 343 -4.10 -26.22 7.58
CA ASN A 343 -5.25 -27.02 7.17
C ASN A 343 -4.87 -28.11 6.14
N MET A 344 -3.98 -27.80 5.20
CA MET A 344 -3.43 -28.80 4.26
C MET A 344 -2.70 -29.92 5.02
N LYS A 345 -1.83 -29.56 5.95
CA LYS A 345 -1.13 -30.54 6.81
C LYS A 345 -2.10 -31.37 7.66
N THR A 346 -3.12 -30.72 8.22
CA THR A 346 -4.17 -31.43 9.00
C THR A 346 -4.87 -32.46 8.13
N TRP A 347 -5.22 -32.11 6.89
CA TRP A 347 -5.85 -33.05 5.96
C TRP A 347 -4.91 -34.20 5.57
N GLU A 348 -3.64 -33.92 5.27
CA GLU A 348 -2.65 -34.98 4.96
C GLU A 348 -2.42 -35.96 6.13
N LEU A 349 -2.42 -35.49 7.37
CA LEU A 349 -2.34 -36.33 8.54
C LEU A 349 -3.57 -37.26 8.70
N LEU A 350 -4.78 -36.70 8.42
CA LEU A 350 -6.00 -37.52 8.40
C LEU A 350 -5.96 -38.61 7.31
N GLN A 351 -5.46 -38.28 6.12
CA GLN A 351 -5.27 -39.23 5.02
C GLN A 351 -4.31 -40.37 5.41
N LYS A 352 -3.28 -40.08 6.19
CA LYS A 352 -2.31 -41.06 6.71
C LYS A 352 -2.86 -41.90 7.88
N GLY A 353 -4.12 -41.64 8.28
CA GLY A 353 -4.77 -42.37 9.37
C GLY A 353 -4.50 -41.85 10.77
N SER A 354 -3.92 -40.64 10.89
CA SER A 354 -3.71 -40.00 12.18
C SER A 354 -5.04 -39.56 12.79
N LYS A 355 -5.15 -39.68 14.13
CA LYS A 355 -6.21 -39.03 14.90
C LYS A 355 -5.71 -37.68 15.41
N LEU A 356 -6.51 -36.63 15.27
CA LEU A 356 -6.11 -35.25 15.52
C LEU A 356 -7.01 -34.57 16.56
N PRO A 357 -6.47 -33.61 17.34
CA PRO A 357 -7.24 -32.82 18.29
C PRO A 357 -8.42 -32.11 17.63
N LEU A 358 -9.54 -32.01 18.34
CA LEU A 358 -10.77 -31.37 17.85
C LEU A 358 -10.53 -29.94 17.32
N GLN A 359 -9.63 -29.18 17.92
CA GLN A 359 -9.36 -27.82 17.45
C GLN A 359 -8.81 -27.81 16.01
N MET A 360 -7.90 -28.68 15.66
CA MET A 360 -7.37 -28.81 14.30
C MET A 360 -8.48 -29.21 13.31
N ILE A 361 -9.41 -30.05 13.73
CA ILE A 361 -10.59 -30.45 12.92
C ILE A 361 -11.54 -29.23 12.75
N LYS A 362 -11.79 -28.46 13.79
CA LYS A 362 -12.61 -27.25 13.72
C LYS A 362 -12.03 -26.23 12.73
N ASP A 363 -10.73 -26.00 12.80
CA ASP A 363 -10.02 -25.08 11.90
C ASP A 363 -10.09 -25.55 10.43
N LEU A 364 -9.88 -26.85 10.20
CA LEU A 364 -10.05 -27.46 8.88
C LEU A 364 -11.48 -27.29 8.38
N TYR A 365 -12.49 -27.63 9.18
CA TYR A 365 -13.91 -27.54 8.79
C TYR A 365 -14.37 -26.10 8.53
N ALA A 366 -13.77 -25.12 9.22
CA ALA A 366 -14.04 -23.72 8.97
C ALA A 366 -13.64 -23.27 7.55
N ALA A 367 -12.57 -23.88 7.03
CA ALA A 367 -12.00 -23.57 5.72
C ALA A 367 -12.62 -24.39 4.57
N LEU A 368 -13.36 -25.47 4.85
CA LEU A 368 -13.89 -26.34 3.80
C LEU A 368 -15.16 -25.81 3.13
N PRO A 369 -15.33 -26.06 1.81
CA PRO A 369 -16.56 -25.74 1.09
C PRO A 369 -17.77 -26.49 1.66
N LYS A 370 -18.87 -25.78 1.86
CA LYS A 370 -20.09 -26.26 2.54
C LYS A 370 -21.31 -26.36 1.62
N MET A 371 -21.20 -25.83 0.40
CA MET A 371 -22.32 -25.77 -0.56
C MET A 371 -21.84 -26.00 -2.00
N GLY A 372 -22.77 -26.38 -2.87
CA GLY A 372 -22.51 -26.62 -4.28
C GLY A 372 -21.94 -28.03 -4.58
N SER A 373 -21.59 -28.25 -5.84
CA SER A 373 -21.01 -29.55 -6.32
C SER A 373 -19.66 -29.87 -5.69
N ASN A 374 -18.96 -28.87 -5.15
CA ASN A 374 -17.65 -29.01 -4.52
C ASN A 374 -17.72 -29.09 -2.99
N ALA A 375 -18.91 -29.27 -2.39
CA ALA A 375 -19.03 -29.40 -0.95
C ALA A 375 -18.18 -30.56 -0.42
N LYS A 376 -17.40 -30.31 0.65
CA LYS A 376 -16.52 -31.29 1.29
C LYS A 376 -17.08 -31.78 2.62
N ILE A 377 -18.01 -31.03 3.21
CA ILE A 377 -18.70 -31.36 4.45
C ILE A 377 -20.18 -31.03 4.36
N LYS A 378 -21.03 -31.72 5.13
CA LYS A 378 -22.47 -31.46 5.23
C LYS A 378 -22.73 -30.07 5.83
N ARG A 379 -23.78 -29.40 5.35
CA ARG A 379 -24.19 -28.08 5.86
C ARG A 379 -24.58 -28.16 7.35
N GLY A 380 -24.20 -27.17 8.14
CA GLY A 380 -24.55 -27.06 9.56
C GLY A 380 -23.66 -27.84 10.53
N ILE A 381 -22.82 -28.75 10.03
CA ILE A 381 -22.00 -29.63 10.86
C ILE A 381 -20.94 -28.88 11.71
N THR A 382 -20.45 -27.75 11.22
CA THR A 382 -19.47 -26.92 11.96
C THR A 382 -20.00 -26.46 13.31
N LYS A 383 -21.31 -26.14 13.42
CA LYS A 383 -21.93 -25.77 14.68
C LYS A 383 -22.04 -26.95 15.66
N GLN A 384 -22.16 -28.17 15.14
CA GLN A 384 -22.21 -29.36 16.00
C GLN A 384 -20.85 -29.64 16.65
N LEU A 385 -19.76 -29.37 15.94
CA LEU A 385 -18.41 -29.53 16.50
C LEU A 385 -18.16 -28.58 17.69
N ASP A 386 -18.85 -27.45 17.77
CA ASP A 386 -18.66 -26.47 18.84
C ASP A 386 -19.15 -26.98 20.20
N PHE A 387 -20.05 -27.96 20.21
CA PHE A 387 -20.62 -28.58 21.42
C PHE A 387 -19.85 -29.81 21.91
N LEU A 388 -18.77 -30.21 21.22
CA LEU A 388 -17.98 -31.40 21.62
C LEU A 388 -16.94 -31.03 22.70
N GLU A 389 -16.59 -32.03 23.51
CA GLU A 389 -15.55 -31.91 24.54
C GLU A 389 -14.20 -31.52 23.92
N HIS A 390 -13.47 -30.64 24.57
CA HIS A 390 -12.24 -30.09 24.04
C HIS A 390 -11.11 -31.11 23.80
N ASP A 391 -11.08 -32.16 24.59
CA ASP A 391 -10.03 -33.19 24.54
C ASP A 391 -10.30 -34.31 23.52
N LEU A 392 -11.36 -34.17 22.73
CA LEU A 392 -11.75 -35.19 21.75
C LEU A 392 -10.70 -35.26 20.63
N ILE A 393 -10.32 -36.49 20.28
CA ILE A 393 -9.39 -36.79 19.19
C ILE A 393 -10.14 -37.57 18.11
N LEU A 394 -10.12 -37.07 16.88
CA LEU A 394 -10.91 -37.59 15.76
C LEU A 394 -10.00 -37.99 14.58
N GLY A 395 -10.30 -39.16 13.99
CA GLY A 395 -9.71 -39.61 12.73
C GLY A 395 -10.64 -39.43 11.54
N TYR A 396 -10.17 -39.73 10.34
CA TYR A 396 -10.96 -39.59 9.12
C TYR A 396 -12.28 -40.37 9.19
N ASP A 397 -12.24 -41.64 9.66
CA ASP A 397 -13.42 -42.50 9.69
C ASP A 397 -14.47 -41.97 10.69
N ASP A 398 -14.04 -41.38 11.81
CA ASP A 398 -14.92 -40.70 12.76
C ASP A 398 -15.63 -39.50 12.09
N LEU A 399 -14.89 -38.74 11.26
CA LEU A 399 -15.44 -37.59 10.55
C LEU A 399 -16.47 -37.99 9.50
N VAL A 400 -16.24 -39.08 8.77
CA VAL A 400 -17.19 -39.59 7.78
C VAL A 400 -18.44 -40.13 8.45
N SER A 401 -18.29 -40.91 9.50
CA SER A 401 -19.39 -41.63 10.17
C SER A 401 -20.29 -40.66 10.98
N ASN A 402 -19.67 -39.74 11.72
CA ASN A 402 -20.40 -38.97 12.73
C ASN A 402 -20.44 -37.46 12.48
N TYR A 403 -19.50 -36.92 11.72
CA TYR A 403 -19.31 -35.48 11.61
C TYR A 403 -19.36 -34.96 10.16
N GLY A 404 -20.07 -35.66 9.29
CA GLY A 404 -20.51 -35.16 7.98
C GLY A 404 -19.41 -34.83 6.98
N MET A 405 -18.22 -35.44 7.08
CA MET A 405 -17.22 -35.43 6.03
C MET A 405 -17.76 -36.13 4.79
N ILE A 406 -17.70 -35.49 3.62
CA ILE A 406 -18.18 -36.03 2.35
C ILE A 406 -17.00 -36.32 1.41
N ALA A 407 -15.90 -35.55 1.54
CA ALA A 407 -14.74 -35.71 0.68
C ALA A 407 -14.11 -37.08 0.79
N PRO A 408 -13.82 -37.78 -0.35
CA PRO A 408 -13.06 -39.02 -0.33
C PRO A 408 -11.67 -38.84 0.31
N LYS A 409 -11.16 -39.92 0.94
CA LYS A 409 -9.89 -39.89 1.68
C LYS A 409 -8.69 -39.57 0.79
N ASP A 410 -8.75 -39.89 -0.48
CA ASP A 410 -7.72 -39.66 -1.50
C ASP A 410 -7.81 -38.27 -2.15
N THR A 411 -8.77 -37.41 -1.73
CA THR A 411 -8.87 -36.03 -2.22
C THR A 411 -7.58 -35.28 -1.94
N SER A 412 -6.97 -34.65 -2.95
CA SER A 412 -5.75 -33.86 -2.77
C SER A 412 -5.98 -32.69 -1.78
N SER A 413 -4.96 -32.28 -1.05
CA SER A 413 -5.04 -31.15 -0.11
C SER A 413 -5.46 -29.86 -0.82
N ARG A 414 -5.08 -29.69 -2.08
CA ARG A 414 -5.45 -28.59 -2.95
C ARG A 414 -6.96 -28.59 -3.25
N ASP A 415 -7.49 -29.71 -3.69
CA ASP A 415 -8.92 -29.86 -4.00
C ASP A 415 -9.78 -29.83 -2.74
N MET A 416 -9.24 -30.31 -1.62
CA MET A 416 -9.93 -30.32 -0.34
C MET A 416 -10.22 -28.90 0.14
N LEU A 417 -9.27 -27.98 0.01
CA LEU A 417 -9.40 -26.60 0.48
C LEU A 417 -9.88 -25.63 -0.60
N SER A 418 -10.20 -26.14 -1.80
CA SER A 418 -10.56 -25.32 -2.98
C SER A 418 -9.56 -24.16 -3.19
N VAL A 419 -8.27 -24.47 -3.16
CA VAL A 419 -7.18 -23.49 -3.35
C VAL A 419 -7.12 -23.00 -4.80
N SER A 420 -8.08 -23.37 -5.63
CA SER A 420 -8.28 -22.80 -6.94
C SER A 420 -9.69 -23.09 -7.46
N LYS A 421 -10.20 -22.19 -8.27
CA LYS A 421 -11.46 -22.20 -9.01
C LYS A 421 -12.63 -21.62 -8.21
N ASP A 422 -12.49 -20.30 -7.86
CA ASP A 422 -13.62 -19.33 -8.01
C ASP A 422 -13.05 -17.91 -8.09
#